data_b3527aabaa2d2716199b9a35385a32e2
#
_entry.id   b3527aabaa2d2716199b9a35385a32e2
#
_cell.length_a   1.000
_cell.length_b   1.000
_cell.length_c   1.000
_cell.angle_alpha   90.00
_cell.angle_beta   90.00
_cell.angle_gamma   90.00
#
_symmetry.space_group_name_H-M   'P 1'
#
loop_
_entity.id
_entity.type
_entity.pdbx_description
1 polymer ?
#
loop_
_entity_poly.entity_id
_entity_poly.type
_entity_poly.pdbx_seq_one_letter_code
_entity_poly.pdbx_strand_id
1 'polypeptide(L)'
;MPTSTRTPWADMVFDPYIIINATKGNVIMDMTMETCRKFVEVLASDAPAPGGGGAAALVGAIGTALGNMVGSLTVGKKKYADVEAEIIALKAKCDDLQKQLLDQVEADEVNFLPLAKAYGIPKEDPNRDKIMEEATIIACSTPVKIMELCCEALDAIAVFAAKGSRLAVSDAGCGAVCVKAALQAASLNVFINTKSLKNREVAEEMNAKCLGMLATYGAMADEIFNSVKAGFGV
;
A
#
# COMPACT_ATOMS: atom_id res chain seq x y z
N MET A 1 7.30 28.81 9.23
CA MET A 1 6.96 27.45 9.71
C MET A 1 5.56 27.15 9.25
N PRO A 2 5.32 26.21 8.32
CA PRO A 2 3.97 25.83 7.98
C PRO A 2 3.40 24.98 9.12
N THR A 3 2.29 25.41 9.68
CA THR A 3 1.49 24.66 10.64
C THR A 3 0.95 23.41 9.94
N SER A 4 1.36 22.24 10.45
CA SER A 4 0.78 20.96 10.06
C SER A 4 -0.72 21.00 10.36
N THR A 5 -1.53 21.23 9.35
CA THR A 5 -2.98 21.04 9.41
C THR A 5 -3.26 19.55 9.42
N ARG A 6 -3.41 18.95 10.61
CA ARG A 6 -3.97 17.60 10.73
C ARG A 6 -5.36 17.60 10.13
N THR A 7 -5.57 16.75 9.16
CA THR A 7 -6.86 16.58 8.50
C THR A 7 -7.83 15.87 9.44
N PRO A 8 -9.08 16.33 9.59
CA PRO A 8 -10.05 15.79 10.55
C PRO A 8 -10.31 14.28 10.40
N TRP A 9 -10.15 13.73 9.21
CA TRP A 9 -10.34 12.29 8.95
C TRP A 9 -9.13 11.43 9.37
N ALA A 10 -7.93 12.01 9.46
CA ALA A 10 -6.73 11.29 9.89
C ALA A 10 -6.80 10.87 11.36
N ASP A 11 -7.53 11.60 12.19
CA ASP A 11 -7.72 11.28 13.61
C ASP A 11 -8.86 10.26 13.84
N MET A 12 -9.75 10.02 12.85
CA MET A 12 -10.82 9.03 12.93
C MET A 12 -10.37 7.58 12.67
N VAL A 13 -9.15 7.40 12.17
CA VAL A 13 -8.68 6.13 11.56
C VAL A 13 -7.94 5.19 12.53
N PHE A 14 -7.56 5.63 13.73
CA PHE A 14 -6.74 4.83 14.63
C PHE A 14 -7.32 4.65 16.04
N ASP A 15 -8.44 3.92 16.13
CA ASP A 15 -8.75 3.24 17.39
C ASP A 15 -8.55 1.72 17.20
N PRO A 16 -7.46 1.13 17.71
CA PRO A 16 -7.23 -0.31 17.63
C PRO A 16 -8.31 -1.13 18.36
N TYR A 17 -9.14 -0.50 19.20
CA TYR A 17 -10.28 -1.14 19.87
C TYR A 17 -11.49 -1.35 18.95
N ILE A 18 -11.64 -0.56 17.88
CA ILE A 18 -12.71 -0.76 16.88
C ILE A 18 -12.46 -2.06 16.11
N ILE A 19 -11.21 -2.39 15.84
CA ILE A 19 -10.81 -3.61 15.12
C ILE A 19 -11.18 -4.86 15.92
N ILE A 20 -10.94 -4.88 17.24
CA ILE A 20 -11.17 -6.05 18.09
C ILE A 20 -12.67 -6.37 18.28
N ASN A 21 -13.56 -5.38 18.20
CA ASN A 21 -14.99 -5.59 18.39
C ASN A 21 -15.74 -6.00 17.11
N ALA A 22 -15.19 -5.77 15.93
CA ALA A 22 -15.79 -6.21 14.67
C ALA A 22 -15.65 -7.71 14.41
N THR A 23 -14.69 -8.37 15.05
CA THR A 23 -14.31 -9.78 14.81
C THR A 23 -15.10 -10.82 15.62
N LYS A 24 -16.04 -10.42 16.48
CA LYS A 24 -16.87 -11.39 17.21
C LYS A 24 -17.83 -12.11 16.27
N GLY A 25 -17.31 -13.10 15.55
CA GLY A 25 -18.11 -14.02 14.73
C GLY A 25 -17.53 -14.40 13.37
N ASN A 26 -16.59 -13.67 12.81
CA ASN A 26 -15.86 -14.08 11.61
C ASN A 26 -14.40 -14.42 11.98
N VAL A 27 -13.97 -15.62 11.65
CA VAL A 27 -12.55 -15.98 11.68
C VAL A 27 -11.92 -15.32 10.45
N ILE A 28 -11.19 -14.25 10.67
CA ILE A 28 -10.36 -13.64 9.59
C ILE A 28 -9.18 -14.59 9.41
N MET A 29 -8.99 -15.06 8.19
CA MET A 29 -7.87 -15.91 7.84
C MET A 29 -6.69 -15.01 7.47
N ASP A 30 -5.55 -15.16 8.16
CA ASP A 30 -4.33 -14.46 7.77
C ASP A 30 -3.81 -15.04 6.44
N MET A 31 -4.22 -14.40 5.36
CA MET A 31 -3.87 -14.81 4.00
C MET A 31 -2.38 -14.67 3.69
N THR A 32 -1.62 -13.93 4.51
CA THR A 32 -0.16 -13.81 4.34
C THR A 32 0.58 -15.02 4.86
N MET A 33 -0.05 -15.82 5.72
CA MET A 33 0.50 -17.09 6.22
C MET A 33 0.15 -18.29 5.32
N GLU A 34 -0.71 -18.08 4.34
CA GLU A 34 -1.10 -19.11 3.38
C GLU A 34 -0.05 -19.27 2.25
N THR A 35 -0.16 -20.37 1.51
CA THR A 35 0.67 -20.53 0.32
C THR A 35 0.30 -19.50 -0.76
N CYS A 36 1.26 -19.08 -1.59
CA CYS A 36 0.99 -18.23 -2.75
C CYS A 36 -0.12 -18.80 -3.65
N ARG A 37 -0.19 -20.14 -3.79
CA ARG A 37 -1.25 -20.80 -4.57
C ARG A 37 -2.61 -20.60 -3.94
N LYS A 38 -2.70 -20.75 -2.59
CA LYS A 38 -3.96 -20.58 -1.87
C LYS A 38 -4.43 -19.13 -1.92
N PHE A 39 -3.51 -18.17 -1.75
CA PHE A 39 -3.82 -16.75 -1.89
C PHE A 39 -4.46 -16.44 -3.26
N VAL A 40 -3.83 -16.88 -4.35
CA VAL A 40 -4.33 -16.65 -5.71
C VAL A 40 -5.67 -17.37 -5.96
N GLU A 41 -5.84 -18.59 -5.44
CA GLU A 41 -7.08 -19.35 -5.52
C GLU A 41 -8.25 -18.60 -4.85
N VAL A 42 -8.04 -18.12 -3.62
CA VAL A 42 -9.07 -17.39 -2.86
C VAL A 42 -9.37 -16.04 -3.53
N LEU A 43 -8.33 -15.29 -3.95
CA LEU A 43 -8.50 -14.02 -4.66
C LEU A 43 -9.32 -14.17 -5.96
N ALA A 44 -9.23 -15.32 -6.63
CA ALA A 44 -9.96 -15.60 -7.86
C ALA A 44 -11.39 -16.12 -7.64
N SER A 45 -11.80 -16.32 -6.38
CA SER A 45 -13.12 -16.84 -6.03
C SER A 45 -14.15 -15.73 -5.81
N ASP A 46 -15.33 -16.07 -5.33
CA ASP A 46 -16.38 -15.16 -4.88
C ASP A 46 -16.25 -14.77 -3.40
N ALA A 47 -15.12 -15.12 -2.76
CA ALA A 47 -14.83 -14.70 -1.39
C ALA A 47 -14.76 -13.17 -1.30
N PRO A 48 -15.33 -12.58 -0.23
CA PRO A 48 -15.34 -11.13 -0.06
C PRO A 48 -13.94 -10.52 0.15
N ALA A 49 -12.97 -11.33 0.60
CA ALA A 49 -11.57 -10.97 0.81
C ALA A 49 -10.65 -12.19 0.62
N PRO A 50 -9.36 -11.99 0.25
CA PRO A 50 -8.77 -10.71 -0.09
C PRO A 50 -9.31 -10.15 -1.41
N GLY A 51 -9.40 -8.82 -1.49
CA GLY A 51 -9.80 -8.10 -2.70
C GLY A 51 -8.62 -7.35 -3.35
N GLY A 52 -8.97 -6.33 -4.14
CA GLY A 52 -7.99 -5.50 -4.85
C GLY A 52 -7.02 -4.77 -3.93
N GLY A 53 -7.46 -4.34 -2.73
CA GLY A 53 -6.61 -3.67 -1.74
C GLY A 53 -5.60 -4.63 -1.12
N GLY A 54 -6.06 -5.79 -0.63
CA GLY A 54 -5.15 -6.82 -0.11
C GLY A 54 -4.13 -7.31 -1.15
N ALA A 55 -4.57 -7.50 -2.42
CA ALA A 55 -3.68 -7.84 -3.51
C ALA A 55 -2.65 -6.73 -3.79
N ALA A 56 -3.06 -5.46 -3.76
CA ALA A 56 -2.15 -4.31 -3.92
C ALA A 56 -1.09 -4.28 -2.81
N ALA A 57 -1.50 -4.51 -1.56
CA ALA A 57 -0.60 -4.56 -0.41
C ALA A 57 0.47 -5.66 -0.57
N LEU A 58 0.07 -6.88 -0.96
CA LEU A 58 0.99 -7.98 -1.21
C LEU A 58 1.97 -7.66 -2.35
N VAL A 59 1.50 -7.10 -3.47
CA VAL A 59 2.36 -6.71 -4.60
C VAL A 59 3.35 -5.63 -4.18
N GLY A 60 2.91 -4.66 -3.36
CA GLY A 60 3.77 -3.63 -2.77
C GLY A 60 4.88 -4.22 -1.89
N ALA A 61 4.55 -5.20 -1.05
CA ALA A 61 5.51 -5.91 -0.21
C ALA A 61 6.56 -6.65 -1.05
N ILE A 62 6.12 -7.37 -2.11
CA ILE A 62 7.00 -8.07 -3.05
C ILE A 62 7.96 -7.10 -3.73
N GLY A 63 7.42 -5.95 -4.24
CA GLY A 63 8.25 -4.93 -4.89
C GLY A 63 9.27 -4.32 -3.94
N THR A 64 8.88 -4.05 -2.69
CA THR A 64 9.78 -3.56 -1.65
C THR A 64 10.87 -4.56 -1.33
N ALA A 65 10.54 -5.87 -1.25
CA ALA A 65 11.49 -6.94 -1.02
C ALA A 65 12.52 -7.08 -2.14
N LEU A 66 12.12 -6.91 -3.41
CA LEU A 66 13.03 -6.88 -4.55
C LEU A 66 14.04 -5.73 -4.45
N GLY A 67 13.61 -4.52 -4.08
CA GLY A 67 14.51 -3.41 -3.80
C GLY A 67 15.47 -3.72 -2.65
N ASN A 68 14.96 -4.26 -1.54
CA ASN A 68 15.76 -4.63 -0.37
C ASN A 68 16.80 -5.72 -0.66
N MET A 69 16.49 -6.63 -1.58
CA MET A 69 17.44 -7.64 -2.07
C MET A 69 18.68 -6.99 -2.69
N VAL A 70 18.54 -5.90 -3.46
CA VAL A 70 19.66 -5.13 -4.00
C VAL A 70 20.53 -4.59 -2.87
N GLY A 71 19.92 -4.05 -1.81
CA GLY A 71 20.61 -3.62 -0.59
C GLY A 71 21.40 -4.78 0.05
N SER A 72 20.77 -5.95 0.23
CA SER A 72 21.40 -7.13 0.80
C SER A 72 22.60 -7.62 -0.02
N LEU A 73 22.53 -7.49 -1.33
CA LEU A 73 23.63 -7.83 -2.25
C LEU A 73 24.68 -6.71 -2.39
N THR A 74 24.50 -5.58 -1.70
CA THR A 74 25.44 -4.45 -1.67
C THR A 74 26.31 -4.47 -0.42
N VAL A 75 25.72 -4.71 0.73
CA VAL A 75 26.38 -4.69 2.05
C VAL A 75 27.54 -5.69 2.11
N GLY A 76 28.62 -5.33 2.78
CA GLY A 76 29.84 -6.13 2.98
C GLY A 76 30.76 -6.18 1.77
N LYS A 77 30.49 -5.47 0.69
CA LYS A 77 31.35 -5.42 -0.49
C LYS A 77 32.22 -4.18 -0.48
N LYS A 78 33.55 -4.35 -0.51
CA LYS A 78 34.53 -3.25 -0.52
C LYS A 78 34.22 -2.15 -1.54
N LYS A 79 33.69 -2.52 -2.70
CA LYS A 79 33.34 -1.59 -3.79
C LYS A 79 32.25 -0.56 -3.38
N TYR A 80 31.44 -0.87 -2.39
CA TYR A 80 30.29 -0.08 -1.95
C TYR A 80 30.47 0.44 -0.51
N ALA A 81 31.69 0.42 0.03
CA ALA A 81 31.98 0.83 1.42
C ALA A 81 31.51 2.28 1.71
N ASP A 82 31.63 3.18 0.73
CA ASP A 82 31.27 4.58 0.89
C ASP A 82 29.76 4.81 1.08
N VAL A 83 28.92 3.87 0.63
CA VAL A 83 27.45 3.96 0.71
C VAL A 83 26.86 2.94 1.70
N GLU A 84 27.68 2.08 2.29
CA GLU A 84 27.23 0.94 3.09
C GLU A 84 26.32 1.33 4.24
N ALA A 85 26.66 2.39 4.99
CA ALA A 85 25.86 2.84 6.13
C ALA A 85 24.46 3.31 5.70
N GLU A 86 24.36 4.04 4.58
CA GLU A 86 23.08 4.45 3.99
C GLU A 86 22.25 3.24 3.54
N ILE A 87 22.89 2.29 2.87
CA ILE A 87 22.22 1.06 2.40
C ILE A 87 21.71 0.24 3.58
N ILE A 88 22.47 0.09 4.67
CA ILE A 88 22.02 -0.61 5.89
C ILE A 88 20.78 0.05 6.48
N ALA A 89 20.77 1.39 6.60
CA ALA A 89 19.62 2.11 7.15
C ALA A 89 18.38 1.94 6.26
N LEU A 90 18.53 2.02 4.94
CA LEU A 90 17.43 1.80 3.99
C LEU A 90 16.91 0.37 4.01
N LYS A 91 17.78 -0.63 4.19
CA LYS A 91 17.37 -2.03 4.35
C LYS A 91 16.47 -2.19 5.58
N ALA A 92 16.86 -1.64 6.72
CA ALA A 92 16.04 -1.70 7.93
C ALA A 92 14.67 -1.02 7.73
N LYS A 93 14.64 0.13 7.02
CA LYS A 93 13.39 0.78 6.63
C LYS A 93 12.54 -0.12 5.73
N CYS A 94 13.14 -0.78 4.73
CA CYS A 94 12.43 -1.69 3.84
C CYS A 94 11.90 -2.93 4.55
N ASP A 95 12.61 -3.48 5.54
CA ASP A 95 12.14 -4.59 6.35
C ASP A 95 10.85 -4.21 7.10
N ASP A 96 10.79 -2.99 7.66
CA ASP A 96 9.58 -2.47 8.31
C ASP A 96 8.45 -2.18 7.31
N LEU A 97 8.76 -1.58 6.16
CA LEU A 97 7.78 -1.33 5.09
C LEU A 97 7.15 -2.62 4.56
N GLN A 98 7.94 -3.67 4.36
CA GLN A 98 7.46 -4.99 3.94
C GLN A 98 6.46 -5.55 4.96
N LYS A 99 6.81 -5.47 6.25
CA LYS A 99 5.92 -5.90 7.32
C LYS A 99 4.63 -5.09 7.33
N GLN A 100 4.72 -3.75 7.30
CA GLN A 100 3.54 -2.89 7.28
C GLN A 100 2.64 -3.17 6.07
N LEU A 101 3.21 -3.40 4.87
CA LEU A 101 2.44 -3.75 3.68
C LEU A 101 1.75 -5.11 3.80
N LEU A 102 2.40 -6.11 4.39
CA LEU A 102 1.77 -7.41 4.67
C LEU A 102 0.63 -7.27 5.68
N ASP A 103 0.81 -6.46 6.74
CA ASP A 103 -0.23 -6.17 7.71
C ASP A 103 -1.46 -5.47 7.06
N GLN A 104 -1.27 -4.73 5.95
CA GLN A 104 -2.38 -4.12 5.22
C GLN A 104 -3.24 -5.14 4.46
N VAL A 105 -2.77 -6.36 4.22
CA VAL A 105 -3.59 -7.41 3.57
C VAL A 105 -4.78 -7.76 4.44
N GLU A 106 -4.55 -7.99 5.74
CA GLU A 106 -5.62 -8.25 6.73
C GLU A 106 -6.42 -6.97 7.04
N ALA A 107 -5.73 -5.82 7.17
CA ALA A 107 -6.38 -4.55 7.46
C ALA A 107 -7.40 -4.15 6.38
N ASP A 108 -7.16 -4.49 5.11
CA ASP A 108 -8.09 -4.22 4.01
C ASP A 108 -9.41 -4.99 4.21
N GLU A 109 -9.35 -6.26 4.60
CA GLU A 109 -10.52 -7.06 4.93
C GLU A 109 -11.27 -6.47 6.13
N VAL A 110 -10.55 -6.24 7.23
CA VAL A 110 -11.13 -5.74 8.49
C VAL A 110 -11.84 -4.41 8.29
N ASN A 111 -11.21 -3.46 7.59
CA ASN A 111 -11.73 -2.12 7.38
C ASN A 111 -12.85 -2.06 6.33
N PHE A 112 -12.95 -3.08 5.46
CA PHE A 112 -14.06 -3.20 4.52
C PHE A 112 -15.33 -3.80 5.17
N LEU A 113 -15.22 -4.60 6.23
CA LEU A 113 -16.37 -5.27 6.87
C LEU A 113 -17.50 -4.33 7.31
N PRO A 114 -17.24 -3.14 7.91
CA PRO A 114 -18.29 -2.20 8.26
C PRO A 114 -19.10 -1.74 7.03
N LEU A 115 -18.41 -1.46 5.93
CA LEU A 115 -19.04 -1.03 4.68
C LEU A 115 -19.86 -2.17 4.05
N ALA A 116 -19.32 -3.38 4.02
CA ALA A 116 -20.04 -4.56 3.55
C ALA A 116 -21.34 -4.80 4.32
N LYS A 117 -21.31 -4.64 5.65
CA LYS A 117 -22.52 -4.73 6.51
C LYS A 117 -23.51 -3.60 6.24
N ALA A 118 -23.01 -2.37 6.04
CA ALA A 118 -23.84 -1.19 5.81
C ALA A 118 -24.64 -1.28 4.51
N TYR A 119 -24.18 -2.00 3.49
CA TYR A 119 -24.95 -2.25 2.28
C TYR A 119 -26.27 -3.01 2.54
N GLY A 120 -26.32 -3.84 3.58
CA GLY A 120 -27.52 -4.58 3.98
C GLY A 120 -28.57 -3.74 4.76
N ILE A 121 -28.27 -2.50 5.16
CA ILE A 121 -29.19 -1.64 5.87
C ILE A 121 -30.31 -1.18 4.92
N PRO A 122 -31.61 -1.29 5.31
CA PRO A 122 -32.72 -0.79 4.49
C PRO A 122 -32.56 0.68 4.11
N LYS A 123 -33.00 1.04 2.90
CA LYS A 123 -32.86 2.42 2.38
C LYS A 123 -33.67 3.44 3.20
N GLU A 124 -34.70 2.97 3.88
CA GLU A 124 -35.63 3.74 4.70
C GLU A 124 -35.09 4.00 6.12
N ASP A 125 -33.98 3.34 6.52
CA ASP A 125 -33.39 3.57 7.84
C ASP A 125 -32.79 4.98 7.92
N PRO A 126 -33.24 5.81 8.89
CA PRO A 126 -32.80 7.20 9.01
C PRO A 126 -31.30 7.36 9.31
N ASN A 127 -30.65 6.32 9.83
CA ASN A 127 -29.22 6.32 10.17
C ASN A 127 -28.35 5.77 9.03
N ARG A 128 -28.95 5.16 8.00
CA ARG A 128 -28.22 4.47 6.93
C ARG A 128 -27.17 5.35 6.29
N ASP A 129 -27.54 6.57 5.96
CA ASP A 129 -26.63 7.49 5.27
C ASP A 129 -25.39 7.83 6.11
N LYS A 130 -25.59 8.08 7.41
CA LYS A 130 -24.48 8.34 8.34
C LYS A 130 -23.57 7.11 8.49
N ILE A 131 -24.16 5.93 8.68
CA ILE A 131 -23.41 4.67 8.82
C ILE A 131 -22.63 4.36 7.54
N MET A 132 -23.23 4.54 6.37
CA MET A 132 -22.56 4.37 5.07
C MET A 132 -21.38 5.32 4.91
N GLU A 133 -21.56 6.60 5.27
CA GLU A 133 -20.51 7.59 5.19
C GLU A 133 -19.29 7.23 6.05
N GLU A 134 -19.53 6.96 7.34
CA GLU A 134 -18.49 6.58 8.30
C GLU A 134 -17.75 5.28 7.86
N ALA A 135 -18.51 4.27 7.46
CA ALA A 135 -17.96 3.00 6.99
C ALA A 135 -17.14 3.15 5.69
N THR A 136 -17.57 4.03 4.79
CA THR A 136 -16.83 4.29 3.55
C THR A 136 -15.50 5.00 3.83
N ILE A 137 -15.46 5.96 4.75
CA ILE A 137 -14.23 6.62 5.17
C ILE A 137 -13.26 5.61 5.76
N ILE A 138 -13.74 4.72 6.63
CA ILE A 138 -12.93 3.63 7.20
C ILE A 138 -12.37 2.73 6.08
N ALA A 139 -13.20 2.31 5.13
CA ALA A 139 -12.78 1.49 4.01
C ALA A 139 -11.75 2.16 3.08
N CYS A 140 -11.71 3.50 3.03
CA CYS A 140 -10.67 4.23 2.29
C CYS A 140 -9.32 4.26 3.02
N SER A 141 -9.28 4.06 4.32
CA SER A 141 -8.05 4.27 5.11
C SER A 141 -6.92 3.32 4.73
N THR A 142 -7.23 2.03 4.58
CA THR A 142 -6.24 1.01 4.21
C THR A 142 -5.62 1.26 2.82
N PRO A 143 -6.39 1.44 1.74
CA PRO A 143 -5.78 1.69 0.44
C PRO A 143 -4.98 3.01 0.39
N VAL A 144 -5.37 4.05 1.13
CA VAL A 144 -4.54 5.26 1.27
C VAL A 144 -3.22 4.94 1.97
N LYS A 145 -3.24 4.15 3.06
CA LYS A 145 -2.02 3.73 3.77
C LYS A 145 -1.12 2.87 2.88
N ILE A 146 -1.66 1.96 2.08
CA ILE A 146 -0.90 1.18 1.10
C ILE A 146 -0.17 2.11 0.12
N MET A 147 -0.85 3.15 -0.39
CA MET A 147 -0.24 4.13 -1.29
C MET A 147 0.92 4.87 -0.63
N GLU A 148 0.75 5.31 0.62
CA GLU A 148 1.81 5.98 1.39
C GLU A 148 3.04 5.07 1.56
N LEU A 149 2.84 3.82 1.94
CA LEU A 149 3.92 2.83 2.09
C LEU A 149 4.62 2.55 0.76
N CYS A 150 3.88 2.50 -0.35
CA CYS A 150 4.43 2.37 -1.70
C CYS A 150 5.31 3.57 -2.08
N CYS A 151 4.91 4.79 -1.72
CA CYS A 151 5.72 5.99 -1.95
C CYS A 151 7.06 5.88 -1.21
N GLU A 152 7.03 5.53 0.07
CA GLU A 152 8.25 5.35 0.86
C GLU A 152 9.14 4.20 0.35
N ALA A 153 8.54 3.14 -0.18
CA ALA A 153 9.27 2.04 -0.80
C ALA A 153 9.99 2.50 -2.08
N LEU A 154 9.35 3.31 -2.92
CA LEU A 154 9.96 3.86 -4.14
C LEU A 154 11.12 4.80 -3.83
N ASP A 155 11.05 5.62 -2.77
CA ASP A 155 12.18 6.43 -2.31
C ASP A 155 13.41 5.55 -2.00
N ALA A 156 13.22 4.44 -1.29
CA ALA A 156 14.30 3.51 -0.98
C ALA A 156 14.83 2.77 -2.23
N ILE A 157 13.93 2.31 -3.11
CA ILE A 157 14.29 1.61 -4.35
C ILE A 157 15.10 2.52 -5.28
N ALA A 158 14.78 3.82 -5.35
CA ALA A 158 15.55 4.78 -6.13
C ALA A 158 17.01 4.85 -5.69
N VAL A 159 17.26 4.84 -4.38
CA VAL A 159 18.64 4.81 -3.85
C VAL A 159 19.33 3.49 -4.15
N PHE A 160 18.64 2.35 -3.98
CA PHE A 160 19.21 1.04 -4.33
C PHE A 160 19.54 0.93 -5.82
N ALA A 161 18.70 1.47 -6.70
CA ALA A 161 18.96 1.49 -8.14
C ALA A 161 20.20 2.36 -8.49
N ALA A 162 20.36 3.50 -7.82
CA ALA A 162 21.45 4.43 -8.07
C ALA A 162 22.79 3.97 -7.47
N LYS A 163 22.78 3.47 -6.22
CA LYS A 163 23.98 3.25 -5.41
C LYS A 163 24.25 1.77 -5.09
N GLY A 164 23.29 0.90 -5.31
CA GLY A 164 23.38 -0.52 -4.97
C GLY A 164 24.20 -1.36 -5.94
N SER A 165 24.24 -2.64 -5.67
CA SER A 165 24.99 -3.62 -6.45
C SER A 165 24.51 -3.69 -7.90
N ARG A 166 25.40 -3.35 -8.83
CA ARG A 166 25.12 -3.40 -10.29
C ARG A 166 24.75 -4.80 -10.79
N LEU A 167 25.13 -5.85 -10.05
CA LEU A 167 24.78 -7.24 -10.39
C LEU A 167 23.30 -7.56 -10.12
N ALA A 168 22.65 -6.78 -9.28
CA ALA A 168 21.25 -6.96 -8.91
C ALA A 168 20.37 -5.74 -9.27
N VAL A 169 20.89 -4.82 -10.11
CA VAL A 169 20.17 -3.59 -10.43
C VAL A 169 18.83 -3.85 -11.15
N SER A 170 18.73 -4.98 -11.87
CA SER A 170 17.47 -5.42 -12.49
C SER A 170 16.34 -5.62 -11.47
N ASP A 171 16.69 -6.11 -10.26
CA ASP A 171 15.71 -6.34 -9.20
C ASP A 171 15.17 -5.02 -8.65
N ALA A 172 15.98 -3.95 -8.64
CA ALA A 172 15.47 -2.60 -8.34
C ALA A 172 14.46 -2.12 -9.38
N GLY A 173 14.72 -2.37 -10.67
CA GLY A 173 13.76 -2.06 -11.76
C GLY A 173 12.47 -2.87 -11.62
N CYS A 174 12.57 -4.17 -11.37
CA CYS A 174 11.41 -5.04 -11.11
C CYS A 174 10.62 -4.56 -9.88
N GLY A 175 11.33 -4.21 -8.80
CA GLY A 175 10.72 -3.68 -7.58
C GLY A 175 9.93 -2.40 -7.83
N ALA A 176 10.51 -1.45 -8.58
CA ALA A 176 9.85 -0.20 -8.93
C ALA A 176 8.55 -0.43 -9.73
N VAL A 177 8.56 -1.36 -10.70
CA VAL A 177 7.36 -1.73 -11.49
C VAL A 177 6.28 -2.35 -10.59
N CYS A 178 6.66 -3.28 -9.72
CA CYS A 178 5.71 -3.90 -8.78
C CYS A 178 5.10 -2.87 -7.82
N VAL A 179 5.92 -2.00 -7.21
CA VAL A 179 5.42 -0.97 -6.29
C VAL A 179 4.55 0.05 -7.01
N LYS A 180 4.88 0.43 -8.26
CA LYS A 180 4.01 1.27 -9.09
C LYS A 180 2.65 0.62 -9.33
N ALA A 181 2.64 -0.67 -9.68
CA ALA A 181 1.40 -1.41 -9.88
C ALA A 181 0.55 -1.45 -8.60
N ALA A 182 1.18 -1.67 -7.43
CA ALA A 182 0.52 -1.62 -6.13
C ALA A 182 -0.07 -0.24 -5.83
N LEU A 183 0.69 0.84 -6.05
CA LEU A 183 0.26 2.22 -5.89
C LEU A 183 -0.99 2.53 -6.73
N GLN A 184 -0.97 2.13 -8.01
CA GLN A 184 -2.08 2.33 -8.93
C GLN A 184 -3.30 1.49 -8.54
N ALA A 185 -3.10 0.22 -8.19
CA ALA A 185 -4.18 -0.67 -7.78
C ALA A 185 -4.85 -0.18 -6.49
N ALA A 186 -4.08 0.23 -5.48
CA ALA A 186 -4.61 0.78 -4.24
C ALA A 186 -5.44 2.06 -4.50
N SER A 187 -5.01 2.94 -5.41
CA SER A 187 -5.75 4.17 -5.72
C SER A 187 -7.16 3.90 -6.25
N LEU A 188 -7.36 2.83 -7.04
CA LEU A 188 -8.69 2.46 -7.53
C LEU A 188 -9.65 2.08 -6.41
N ASN A 189 -9.14 1.47 -5.34
CA ASN A 189 -9.94 1.16 -4.15
C ASN A 189 -10.32 2.42 -3.37
N VAL A 190 -9.50 3.48 -3.39
CA VAL A 190 -9.89 4.79 -2.86
C VAL A 190 -10.97 5.41 -3.74
N PHE A 191 -10.75 5.50 -5.06
CA PHE A 191 -11.65 6.22 -5.97
C PHE A 191 -13.04 5.60 -6.07
N ILE A 192 -13.16 4.26 -6.06
CA ILE A 192 -14.48 3.60 -6.07
C ILE A 192 -15.28 3.95 -4.80
N ASN A 193 -14.62 4.04 -3.66
CA ASN A 193 -15.23 4.36 -2.38
C ASN A 193 -15.57 5.85 -2.28
N THR A 194 -14.64 6.76 -2.58
CA THR A 194 -14.87 8.22 -2.52
C THR A 194 -15.97 8.69 -3.47
N LYS A 195 -16.23 7.95 -4.57
CA LYS A 195 -17.36 8.21 -5.47
C LYS A 195 -18.70 8.17 -4.76
N SER A 196 -18.85 7.34 -3.74
CA SER A 196 -20.10 7.14 -2.98
C SER A 196 -20.25 8.07 -1.77
N LEU A 197 -19.18 8.76 -1.33
CA LEU A 197 -19.22 9.70 -0.21
C LEU A 197 -20.13 10.89 -0.52
N LYS A 198 -21.01 11.22 0.42
CA LYS A 198 -21.87 12.42 0.35
C LYS A 198 -21.07 13.68 0.69
N ASN A 199 -20.17 13.60 1.66
CA ASN A 199 -19.23 14.68 1.96
C ASN A 199 -18.20 14.81 0.84
N ARG A 200 -18.50 15.66 -0.13
CA ARG A 200 -17.65 15.87 -1.31
C ARG A 200 -16.30 16.50 -0.98
N GLU A 201 -16.22 17.31 0.07
CA GLU A 201 -14.97 17.94 0.51
C GLU A 201 -13.95 16.85 0.95
N VAL A 202 -14.39 15.92 1.80
CA VAL A 202 -13.56 14.77 2.22
C VAL A 202 -13.17 13.89 1.04
N ALA A 203 -14.12 13.62 0.13
CA ALA A 203 -13.83 12.81 -1.06
C ALA A 203 -12.78 13.47 -1.97
N GLU A 204 -12.89 14.76 -2.20
CA GLU A 204 -11.98 15.54 -3.04
C GLU A 204 -10.61 15.66 -2.40
N GLU A 205 -10.52 15.85 -1.09
CA GLU A 205 -9.24 15.85 -0.36
C GLU A 205 -8.52 14.51 -0.49
N MET A 206 -9.22 13.38 -0.25
CA MET A 206 -8.65 12.05 -0.42
C MET A 206 -8.19 11.80 -1.86
N ASN A 207 -9.02 12.17 -2.84
CA ASN A 207 -8.68 12.01 -4.25
C ASN A 207 -7.48 12.86 -4.65
N ALA A 208 -7.40 14.11 -4.21
CA ALA A 208 -6.28 15.00 -4.50
C ALA A 208 -4.96 14.44 -3.93
N LYS A 209 -4.99 13.91 -2.70
CA LYS A 209 -3.84 13.23 -2.09
C LYS A 209 -3.38 12.04 -2.93
N CYS A 210 -4.30 11.16 -3.32
CA CYS A 210 -3.99 9.99 -4.13
C CYS A 210 -3.45 10.37 -5.52
N LEU A 211 -4.05 11.36 -6.19
CA LEU A 211 -3.58 11.85 -7.48
C LEU A 211 -2.18 12.46 -7.39
N GLY A 212 -1.88 13.18 -6.31
CA GLY A 212 -0.53 13.70 -6.06
C GLY A 212 0.51 12.58 -5.91
N MET A 213 0.20 11.54 -5.15
CA MET A 213 1.07 10.36 -5.00
C MET A 213 1.27 9.65 -6.35
N LEU A 214 0.20 9.43 -7.12
CA LEU A 214 0.27 8.80 -8.44
C LEU A 214 1.14 9.60 -9.41
N ALA A 215 0.98 10.93 -9.45
CA ALA A 215 1.75 11.79 -10.34
C ALA A 215 3.24 11.77 -10.01
N THR A 216 3.58 11.93 -8.74
CA THR A 216 4.97 12.01 -8.30
C THR A 216 5.67 10.66 -8.36
N TYR A 217 5.11 9.67 -7.69
CA TYR A 217 5.77 8.37 -7.52
C TYR A 217 5.57 7.43 -8.71
N GLY A 218 4.48 7.62 -9.47
CA GLY A 218 4.32 6.95 -10.76
C GLY A 218 5.42 7.33 -11.75
N ALA A 219 5.75 8.63 -11.84
CA ALA A 219 6.85 9.12 -12.67
C ALA A 219 8.21 8.63 -12.15
N MET A 220 8.45 8.69 -10.85
CA MET A 220 9.68 8.17 -10.22
C MET A 220 9.91 6.68 -10.54
N ALA A 221 8.87 5.85 -10.47
CA ALA A 221 8.99 4.44 -10.79
C ALA A 221 9.35 4.21 -12.28
N ASP A 222 8.79 5.02 -13.20
CA ASP A 222 9.14 4.97 -14.61
C ASP A 222 10.60 5.42 -14.86
N GLU A 223 11.07 6.43 -14.14
CA GLU A 223 12.46 6.89 -14.21
C GLU A 223 13.43 5.80 -13.73
N ILE A 224 13.12 5.13 -12.61
CA ILE A 224 13.93 4.00 -12.10
C ILE A 224 13.99 2.90 -13.15
N PHE A 225 12.84 2.47 -13.67
CA PHE A 225 12.76 1.42 -14.70
C PHE A 225 13.56 1.79 -15.94
N ASN A 226 13.37 3.00 -16.47
CA ASN A 226 14.05 3.45 -17.68
C ASN A 226 15.55 3.58 -17.46
N SER A 227 16.00 4.07 -16.31
CA SER A 227 17.43 4.15 -15.96
C SER A 227 18.08 2.77 -15.89
N VAL A 228 17.41 1.81 -15.28
CA VAL A 228 17.89 0.42 -15.21
C VAL A 228 17.95 -0.19 -16.61
N LYS A 229 16.88 -0.04 -17.39
CA LYS A 229 16.81 -0.55 -18.78
C LYS A 229 17.93 0.03 -19.66
N ALA A 230 18.15 1.36 -19.60
CA ALA A 230 19.21 2.01 -20.36
C ALA A 230 20.60 1.48 -20.00
N GLY A 231 20.81 1.06 -18.74
CA GLY A 231 22.04 0.43 -18.29
C GLY A 231 22.37 -0.91 -18.97
N PHE A 232 21.37 -1.53 -19.64
CA PHE A 232 21.54 -2.76 -20.45
C PHE A 232 21.76 -2.50 -21.93
N GLY A 233 21.71 -1.22 -22.36
CA GLY A 233 21.96 -0.84 -23.78
C GLY A 233 20.76 -1.09 -24.70
N VAL A 234 19.53 -1.15 -24.15
CA VAL A 234 18.25 -1.34 -24.88
C VAL A 234 17.25 -0.23 -24.61
#